data_3a5c2f1d16084a31315e55eac6b28b82
#
_entry.id   3a5c2f1d16084a31315e55eac6b28b82
#
_cell.length_a   1.000
_cell.length_b   1.000
_cell.length_c   1.000
_cell.angle_alpha   90.00
_cell.angle_beta   90.00
_cell.angle_gamma   90.00
#
_symmetry.space_group_name_H-M   'P 1'
#
loop_
_entity.id
_entity.type
_entity.pdbx_description
1 polymer ?
#
loop_
_entity_poly.entity_id
_entity_poly.type
_entity_poly.pdbx_seq_one_letter_code
_entity_poly.pdbx_strand_id
1 'polypeptide(L)'
;MPFTLLSSSAITGGVGDSLRTNAKNLLINSNMAVAQRGTSFTSVSSGSNFPVDRFEFYPTNLGTYTIIQEALTSGEAYNNGFRTALRIDTTTADASPSSTDYAILRTKLEGQDLQMIKKGTSNAEKLTLAFWVKSNKTTTGQVNLFDIDNSRLVSGTYTISSANTWEKKVINFSADTTGAFDNNNALSLIVEFFLDGGSNWTSGTAPTSWEAQSNADRNANNFAIGSSTDNDFAITGVQLEVGEYTSSTLPPFQHE
;
A
#
# COMPACT_ATOMS: atom_id res chain seq x y z
N MET A 1 -23.78 20.16 -42.68
CA MET A 1 -23.66 18.73 -42.30
C MET A 1 -24.32 18.56 -40.94
N PRO A 2 -25.29 17.65 -40.76
CA PRO A 2 -25.89 17.44 -39.48
C PRO A 2 -24.88 16.69 -38.57
N PHE A 3 -24.68 17.18 -37.35
CA PHE A 3 -23.98 16.47 -36.32
C PHE A 3 -24.75 15.21 -35.92
N THR A 4 -24.20 14.04 -36.17
CA THR A 4 -24.78 12.81 -35.67
C THR A 4 -24.45 12.74 -34.18
N LEU A 5 -25.42 12.97 -33.30
CA LEU A 5 -25.31 12.67 -31.88
C LEU A 5 -25.17 11.17 -31.75
N LEU A 6 -24.01 10.71 -31.27
CA LEU A 6 -23.84 9.32 -30.84
C LEU A 6 -24.83 9.05 -29.71
N SER A 7 -25.72 8.10 -29.90
CA SER A 7 -26.67 7.70 -28.87
C SER A 7 -25.89 7.05 -27.70
N SER A 8 -26.41 7.24 -26.48
CA SER A 8 -25.81 6.62 -25.28
C SER A 8 -25.66 5.10 -25.38
N SER A 9 -26.43 4.43 -26.25
CA SER A 9 -26.29 3.00 -26.54
C SER A 9 -25.07 2.62 -27.40
N ALA A 10 -24.46 3.58 -28.14
CA ALA A 10 -23.22 3.32 -28.87
C ALA A 10 -21.98 3.28 -27.93
N ILE A 11 -22.15 3.72 -26.69
CA ILE A 11 -21.10 3.77 -25.64
C ILE A 11 -21.17 2.54 -24.70
N THR A 12 -22.26 1.76 -24.75
CA THR A 12 -22.49 0.63 -23.87
C THR A 12 -21.72 -0.66 -24.22
N GLY A 13 -20.96 -0.63 -25.30
CA GLY A 13 -20.07 -1.76 -25.67
C GLY A 13 -18.70 -1.69 -24.99
N GLY A 14 -18.64 -1.85 -23.68
CA GLY A 14 -17.35 -2.07 -22.98
C GLY A 14 -16.59 -0.83 -22.50
N VAL A 15 -17.21 0.36 -22.50
CA VAL A 15 -16.60 1.59 -21.96
C VAL A 15 -17.30 2.04 -20.67
N GLY A 16 -18.16 1.20 -20.11
CA GLY A 16 -18.98 1.50 -18.93
C GLY A 16 -18.10 2.01 -17.82
N ASP A 17 -17.48 1.51 -16.98
CA ASP A 17 -16.81 2.13 -15.82
C ASP A 17 -15.32 2.47 -16.01
N SER A 18 -14.69 2.08 -17.13
CA SER A 18 -13.26 2.33 -17.35
C SER A 18 -12.89 3.75 -17.79
N LEU A 19 -13.87 4.60 -18.06
CA LEU A 19 -13.66 6.01 -18.38
C LEU A 19 -13.92 6.95 -17.19
N ARG A 20 -13.43 6.61 -16.02
CA ARG A 20 -13.05 7.69 -15.10
C ARG A 20 -11.76 8.30 -15.63
N THR A 21 -11.85 9.11 -16.67
CA THR A 21 -10.74 9.87 -17.25
C THR A 21 -10.05 10.79 -16.24
N ASN A 22 -10.58 10.88 -15.02
CA ASN A 22 -10.09 11.63 -13.88
C ASN A 22 -9.89 10.74 -12.62
N ALA A 23 -9.78 9.42 -12.75
CA ALA A 23 -9.36 8.60 -11.63
C ALA A 23 -7.95 9.04 -11.25
N LYS A 24 -7.81 9.66 -10.09
CA LYS A 24 -6.54 10.13 -9.56
C LYS A 24 -6.08 9.16 -8.50
N ASN A 25 -4.89 8.60 -8.68
CA ASN A 25 -4.23 7.89 -7.59
C ASN A 25 -4.15 8.82 -6.36
N LEU A 26 -4.66 8.36 -5.23
CA LEU A 26 -4.65 9.16 -3.99
C LEU A 26 -3.24 9.27 -3.39
N LEU A 27 -2.30 8.43 -3.82
CA LEU A 27 -0.93 8.38 -3.32
C LEU A 27 0.02 9.20 -4.19
N ILE A 28 0.92 9.91 -3.55
CA ILE A 28 1.94 10.75 -4.18
C ILE A 28 3.27 10.00 -4.19
N ASN A 29 4.08 10.16 -5.25
CA ASN A 29 5.39 9.52 -5.45
C ASN A 29 5.31 7.98 -5.39
N SER A 30 4.23 7.45 -5.84
CA SER A 30 3.91 6.03 -5.69
C SER A 30 4.63 5.13 -6.71
N ASN A 31 5.32 5.71 -7.70
CA ASN A 31 6.29 5.06 -8.58
C ASN A 31 7.73 5.06 -8.00
N MET A 32 7.90 5.55 -6.75
CA MET A 32 9.17 5.60 -6.02
C MET A 32 10.27 6.43 -6.71
N ALA A 33 9.89 7.44 -7.51
CA ALA A 33 10.83 8.19 -8.34
C ALA A 33 11.58 9.31 -7.60
N VAL A 34 10.97 9.90 -6.57
CA VAL A 34 11.51 11.04 -5.83
C VAL A 34 12.13 10.60 -4.51
N ALA A 35 13.42 10.92 -4.30
CA ALA A 35 14.21 10.56 -3.12
C ALA A 35 15.10 11.74 -2.69
N GLN A 36 14.49 12.80 -2.13
CA GLN A 36 15.18 14.05 -1.82
C GLN A 36 16.15 13.95 -0.64
N ARG A 37 15.94 12.99 0.27
CA ARG A 37 16.77 12.80 1.48
C ARG A 37 17.93 11.83 1.28
N GLY A 38 18.08 11.29 0.07
CA GLY A 38 19.08 10.29 -0.29
C GLY A 38 18.42 9.00 -0.78
N THR A 39 19.17 8.23 -1.56
CA THR A 39 18.70 7.00 -2.21
C THR A 39 19.08 5.72 -1.46
N SER A 40 19.84 5.84 -0.36
CA SER A 40 20.30 4.69 0.43
C SER A 40 20.47 5.09 1.89
N PHE A 41 19.91 4.29 2.78
CA PHE A 41 20.04 4.38 4.23
C PHE A 41 20.47 3.02 4.75
N THR A 42 21.56 2.98 5.48
CA THR A 42 22.13 1.75 6.04
C THR A 42 22.00 1.72 7.56
N SER A 43 22.06 0.53 8.14
CA SER A 43 21.98 0.32 9.60
C SER A 43 20.70 0.93 10.23
N VAL A 44 19.60 0.91 9.50
CA VAL A 44 18.32 1.40 9.98
C VAL A 44 17.74 0.40 10.96
N SER A 45 17.56 0.79 12.23
CA SER A 45 17.03 -0.07 13.29
C SER A 45 15.85 0.54 14.04
N SER A 46 15.58 1.83 13.84
CA SER A 46 14.51 2.53 14.54
C SER A 46 14.09 3.82 13.84
N GLY A 47 12.91 4.32 14.21
CA GLY A 47 12.41 5.65 13.85
C GLY A 47 11.96 5.81 12.41
N SER A 48 11.63 7.04 12.05
CA SER A 48 11.10 7.43 10.74
C SER A 48 12.19 7.55 9.71
N ASN A 49 12.16 6.73 8.68
CA ASN A 49 13.12 6.71 7.58
C ASN A 49 12.39 6.84 6.25
N PHE A 50 12.79 7.81 5.42
CA PHE A 50 12.17 8.12 4.13
C PHE A 50 13.19 7.97 2.99
N PRO A 51 13.49 6.75 2.55
CA PRO A 51 14.40 6.51 1.42
C PRO A 51 13.79 6.96 0.10
N VAL A 52 12.48 7.04 0.07
CA VAL A 52 11.65 7.58 -1.00
C VAL A 52 10.65 8.53 -0.36
N ASP A 53 10.46 9.70 -0.94
CA ASP A 53 9.56 10.71 -0.38
C ASP A 53 8.13 10.17 -0.28
N ARG A 54 7.42 10.53 0.81
CA ARG A 54 6.07 10.08 1.16
C ARG A 54 5.97 8.64 1.68
N PHE A 55 6.94 7.76 1.45
CA PHE A 55 6.95 6.41 1.99
C PHE A 55 7.93 6.31 3.15
N GLU A 56 7.39 5.98 4.31
CA GLU A 56 8.11 5.89 5.59
C GLU A 56 8.32 4.42 5.96
N PHE A 57 9.58 4.01 6.12
CA PHE A 57 9.90 2.76 6.79
C PHE A 57 10.17 3.04 8.27
N TYR A 58 9.45 2.37 9.14
CA TYR A 58 9.49 2.58 10.59
C TYR A 58 9.71 1.25 11.31
N PRO A 59 10.95 0.83 11.55
CA PRO A 59 11.27 -0.29 12.42
C PRO A 59 11.35 0.16 13.88
N THR A 60 11.07 -0.76 14.81
CA THR A 60 11.21 -0.56 16.25
C THR A 60 11.81 -1.81 16.85
N ASN A 61 13.08 -1.74 17.26
CA ASN A 61 13.85 -2.80 17.94
C ASN A 61 13.88 -4.17 17.22
N LEU A 62 13.65 -4.21 15.93
CA LEU A 62 13.53 -5.44 15.17
C LEU A 62 14.64 -5.52 14.12
N GLY A 63 15.82 -6.02 14.52
CA GLY A 63 16.97 -6.18 13.63
C GLY A 63 17.52 -4.86 13.07
N THR A 64 18.26 -4.93 11.97
CA THR A 64 18.70 -3.78 11.18
C THR A 64 18.46 -3.98 9.70
N TYR A 65 18.30 -2.88 8.97
CA TYR A 65 17.96 -2.89 7.56
C TYR A 65 18.81 -1.93 6.75
N THR A 66 18.98 -2.24 5.47
CA THR A 66 19.35 -1.29 4.44
C THR A 66 18.11 -1.01 3.60
N ILE A 67 17.79 0.27 3.40
CA ILE A 67 16.65 0.71 2.58
C ILE A 67 17.14 1.58 1.44
N ILE A 68 16.73 1.26 0.22
CA ILE A 68 17.22 1.94 -0.98
C ILE A 68 16.10 2.29 -1.96
N GLN A 69 16.32 3.33 -2.73
CA GLN A 69 15.66 3.53 -4.00
C GLN A 69 16.41 2.68 -5.04
N GLU A 70 15.82 1.54 -5.43
CA GLU A 70 16.39 0.62 -6.41
C GLU A 70 16.04 1.04 -7.83
N ALA A 71 17.02 1.10 -8.73
CA ALA A 71 16.77 1.29 -10.17
C ALA A 71 16.31 -0.03 -10.79
N LEU A 72 15.19 -0.01 -11.50
CA LEU A 72 14.67 -1.15 -12.23
C LEU A 72 15.22 -1.17 -13.66
N THR A 73 15.77 -2.29 -14.09
CA THR A 73 16.34 -2.50 -15.43
C THR A 73 15.67 -3.63 -16.21
N SER A 74 14.89 -4.46 -15.53
CA SER A 74 14.19 -5.62 -16.12
C SER A 74 13.04 -6.09 -15.21
N GLY A 75 12.28 -7.08 -15.68
CA GLY A 75 11.17 -7.70 -14.96
C GLY A 75 9.82 -7.05 -15.27
N GLU A 76 8.74 -7.65 -14.74
CA GLU A 76 7.38 -7.24 -15.10
C GLU A 76 7.06 -5.79 -14.70
N ALA A 77 7.52 -5.31 -13.55
CA ALA A 77 7.33 -3.92 -13.16
C ALA A 77 8.03 -2.96 -14.16
N TYR A 78 9.26 -3.30 -14.59
CA TYR A 78 9.98 -2.52 -15.60
C TYR A 78 9.24 -2.53 -16.94
N ASN A 79 8.73 -3.69 -17.38
CA ASN A 79 7.97 -3.83 -18.63
C ASN A 79 6.67 -3.00 -18.60
N ASN A 80 6.12 -2.77 -17.40
CA ASN A 80 4.94 -1.94 -17.18
C ASN A 80 5.27 -0.45 -16.93
N GLY A 81 6.49 -0.01 -17.21
CA GLY A 81 6.86 1.41 -17.23
C GLY A 81 7.53 1.93 -15.96
N PHE A 82 7.64 1.15 -14.89
CA PHE A 82 8.31 1.58 -13.65
C PHE A 82 9.83 1.54 -13.81
N ARG A 83 10.52 2.54 -13.25
CA ARG A 83 11.99 2.68 -13.35
C ARG A 83 12.68 2.63 -12.00
N THR A 84 11.91 2.77 -10.92
CA THR A 84 12.39 2.79 -9.54
C THR A 84 11.48 1.98 -8.65
N ALA A 85 12.04 1.44 -7.57
CA ALA A 85 11.34 0.77 -6.49
C ALA A 85 11.92 1.17 -5.14
N LEU A 86 11.14 1.06 -4.09
CA LEU A 86 11.64 1.05 -2.72
C LEU A 86 12.00 -0.38 -2.36
N ARG A 87 13.24 -0.63 -1.92
CA ARG A 87 13.70 -1.95 -1.45
C ARG A 87 14.20 -1.87 -0.02
N ILE A 88 13.83 -2.86 0.76
CA ILE A 88 14.20 -3.05 2.16
C ILE A 88 14.92 -4.39 2.25
N ASP A 89 16.18 -4.38 2.69
CA ASP A 89 16.99 -5.57 2.90
C ASP A 89 17.28 -5.74 4.40
N THR A 90 17.09 -6.92 4.94
CA THR A 90 17.48 -7.23 6.32
C THR A 90 18.98 -7.48 6.39
N THR A 91 19.70 -6.69 7.20
CA THR A 91 21.17 -6.80 7.37
C THR A 91 21.57 -7.39 8.71
N THR A 92 20.73 -7.28 9.73
CA THR A 92 20.83 -8.03 10.97
C THR A 92 19.47 -8.62 11.29
N ALA A 93 19.40 -9.93 11.38
CA ALA A 93 18.15 -10.62 11.63
C ALA A 93 17.76 -10.58 13.12
N ASP A 94 16.46 -10.54 13.36
CA ASP A 94 15.81 -10.86 14.63
C ASP A 94 14.66 -11.84 14.36
N ALA A 95 14.94 -13.12 14.56
CA ALA A 95 13.96 -14.18 14.32
C ALA A 95 12.98 -14.39 15.51
N SER A 96 13.17 -13.66 16.59
CA SER A 96 12.38 -13.80 17.82
C SER A 96 12.00 -12.43 18.41
N PRO A 97 11.23 -11.62 17.66
CA PRO A 97 10.91 -10.27 18.07
C PRO A 97 10.19 -10.26 19.43
N SER A 98 10.50 -9.28 20.26
CA SER A 98 9.75 -9.02 21.49
C SER A 98 8.30 -8.64 21.15
N SER A 99 7.40 -8.79 22.10
CA SER A 99 5.95 -8.57 21.85
C SER A 99 5.61 -7.21 21.24
N THR A 100 6.40 -6.18 21.53
CA THR A 100 6.20 -4.79 21.10
C THR A 100 6.97 -4.39 19.85
N ASP A 101 7.91 -5.23 19.38
CA ASP A 101 8.76 -4.92 18.24
C ASP A 101 7.98 -4.98 16.92
N TYR A 102 8.33 -4.13 15.95
CA TYR A 102 7.67 -4.13 14.65
C TYR A 102 8.49 -3.43 13.55
N ALA A 103 8.14 -3.73 12.30
CA ALA A 103 8.62 -3.04 11.12
C ALA A 103 7.48 -2.78 10.14
N ILE A 104 7.25 -1.52 9.81
CA ILE A 104 6.13 -1.06 8.98
C ILE A 104 6.66 -0.18 7.84
N LEU A 105 6.20 -0.43 6.62
CA LEU A 105 6.28 0.50 5.51
C LEU A 105 4.93 1.16 5.35
N ARG A 106 4.87 2.50 5.37
CA ARG A 106 3.59 3.21 5.32
C ARG A 106 3.66 4.50 4.53
N THR A 107 2.52 4.93 4.02
CA THR A 107 2.29 6.27 3.48
C THR A 107 1.06 6.88 4.14
N LYS A 108 1.07 8.20 4.29
CA LYS A 108 0.12 8.97 5.09
C LYS A 108 -0.63 9.95 4.20
N LEU A 109 -1.96 10.04 4.39
CA LEU A 109 -2.84 10.91 3.64
C LEU A 109 -3.55 11.89 4.58
N GLU A 110 -3.69 13.12 4.11
CA GLU A 110 -4.40 14.19 4.81
C GLU A 110 -5.91 14.07 4.58
N GLY A 111 -6.71 14.44 5.58
CA GLY A 111 -8.16 14.30 5.52
C GLY A 111 -8.82 15.06 4.38
N GLN A 112 -8.32 16.27 4.07
CA GLN A 112 -8.84 17.09 2.96
C GLN A 112 -8.72 16.39 1.59
N ASP A 113 -7.75 15.48 1.40
CA ASP A 113 -7.53 14.76 0.15
C ASP A 113 -8.41 13.50 0.02
N LEU A 114 -9.18 13.16 1.05
CA LEU A 114 -9.97 11.93 1.16
C LEU A 114 -11.49 12.13 1.03
N GLN A 115 -11.96 13.35 0.86
CA GLN A 115 -13.39 13.67 0.91
C GLN A 115 -14.22 12.98 -0.19
N MET A 116 -13.58 12.65 -1.33
CA MET A 116 -14.24 11.91 -2.41
C MET A 116 -14.60 10.46 -2.04
N ILE A 117 -14.02 9.90 -0.97
CA ILE A 117 -14.34 8.56 -0.44
C ILE A 117 -15.73 8.57 0.23
N LYS A 118 -16.21 9.73 0.67
CA LYS A 118 -17.52 9.92 1.34
C LYS A 118 -17.69 9.01 2.57
N LYS A 119 -16.56 8.62 3.18
CA LYS A 119 -16.55 7.74 4.38
C LYS A 119 -17.46 8.32 5.47
N GLY A 120 -18.14 7.45 6.22
CA GLY A 120 -19.10 7.85 7.25
C GLY A 120 -20.49 8.23 6.71
N THR A 121 -20.75 8.01 5.43
CA THR A 121 -22.07 8.28 4.81
C THR A 121 -22.64 7.02 4.17
N SER A 122 -23.94 7.02 3.88
CA SER A 122 -24.60 5.94 3.13
C SER A 122 -24.08 5.78 1.69
N ASN A 123 -23.37 6.79 1.18
CA ASN A 123 -22.77 6.81 -0.15
C ASN A 123 -21.25 6.58 -0.10
N ALA A 124 -20.73 6.01 0.99
CA ALA A 124 -19.32 5.70 1.12
C ALA A 124 -18.85 4.81 -0.03
N GLU A 125 -17.69 5.15 -0.58
CA GLU A 125 -17.09 4.44 -1.71
C GLU A 125 -16.18 3.31 -1.24
N LYS A 126 -16.10 2.24 -2.02
CA LYS A 126 -15.06 1.20 -1.87
C LYS A 126 -13.71 1.77 -2.31
N LEU A 127 -12.63 1.12 -1.89
CA LEU A 127 -11.27 1.46 -2.30
C LEU A 127 -10.58 0.24 -2.91
N THR A 128 -9.76 0.48 -3.92
CA THR A 128 -8.87 -0.54 -4.50
C THR A 128 -7.43 -0.11 -4.34
N LEU A 129 -6.62 -0.96 -3.73
CA LEU A 129 -5.17 -0.81 -3.68
C LEU A 129 -4.52 -1.78 -4.65
N ALA A 130 -3.68 -1.26 -5.55
CA ALA A 130 -2.84 -2.06 -6.42
C ALA A 130 -1.39 -1.69 -6.24
N PHE A 131 -0.48 -2.66 -6.40
CA PHE A 131 0.95 -2.44 -6.30
C PHE A 131 1.74 -3.58 -6.95
N TRP A 132 2.98 -3.30 -7.33
CA TRP A 132 3.95 -4.30 -7.70
C TRP A 132 4.83 -4.61 -6.49
N VAL A 133 5.04 -5.90 -6.22
CA VAL A 133 5.84 -6.38 -5.10
C VAL A 133 6.78 -7.49 -5.55
N LYS A 134 7.97 -7.53 -4.96
CA LYS A 134 8.98 -8.57 -5.17
C LYS A 134 9.66 -8.87 -3.82
N SER A 135 9.94 -10.12 -3.57
CA SER A 135 10.77 -10.59 -2.44
C SER A 135 11.42 -11.92 -2.81
N ASN A 136 12.52 -12.25 -2.15
CA ASN A 136 13.07 -13.60 -2.17
C ASN A 136 12.21 -14.58 -1.35
N LYS A 137 11.38 -14.06 -0.44
CA LYS A 137 10.53 -14.85 0.47
C LYS A 137 9.14 -15.04 -0.13
N THR A 138 8.75 -16.32 -0.35
CA THR A 138 7.38 -16.68 -0.74
C THR A 138 6.53 -16.81 0.51
N THR A 139 5.61 -15.86 0.73
CA THR A 139 4.78 -15.80 1.93
C THR A 139 3.55 -14.93 1.67
N THR A 140 2.62 -14.94 2.61
CA THR A 140 1.49 -14.00 2.64
C THR A 140 1.81 -12.85 3.58
N GLY A 141 1.65 -11.64 3.09
CA GLY A 141 1.74 -10.40 3.88
C GLY A 141 0.39 -9.73 4.03
N GLN A 142 0.36 -8.70 4.85
CA GLN A 142 -0.84 -7.91 5.14
C GLN A 142 -0.60 -6.44 4.83
N VAL A 143 -1.62 -5.80 4.28
CA VAL A 143 -1.69 -4.35 4.12
C VAL A 143 -2.98 -3.84 4.73
N ASN A 144 -2.88 -2.71 5.43
CA ASN A 144 -3.98 -2.12 6.16
C ASN A 144 -4.32 -0.73 5.61
N LEU A 145 -5.59 -0.38 5.64
CA LEU A 145 -6.08 0.99 5.64
C LEU A 145 -6.46 1.33 7.08
N PHE A 146 -5.71 2.23 7.70
CA PHE A 146 -5.91 2.63 9.08
C PHE A 146 -6.42 4.07 9.15
N ASP A 147 -7.68 4.23 9.51
CA ASP A 147 -8.34 5.50 9.78
C ASP A 147 -7.97 5.98 11.19
N ILE A 148 -7.20 7.05 11.24
CA ILE A 148 -6.70 7.64 12.48
C ILE A 148 -7.79 8.45 13.20
N ASP A 149 -8.63 9.16 12.43
CA ASP A 149 -9.67 10.05 12.98
C ASP A 149 -10.69 9.27 13.82
N ASN A 150 -11.03 8.06 13.38
CA ASN A 150 -12.07 7.25 14.00
C ASN A 150 -11.53 5.96 14.63
N SER A 151 -10.20 5.75 14.67
CA SER A 151 -9.56 4.52 15.17
C SER A 151 -10.18 3.26 14.56
N ARG A 152 -10.26 3.20 13.22
CA ARG A 152 -10.85 2.09 12.49
C ARG A 152 -9.83 1.47 11.52
N LEU A 153 -9.97 0.17 11.29
CA LEU A 153 -9.05 -0.63 10.48
C LEU A 153 -9.81 -1.52 9.50
N VAL A 154 -9.28 -1.66 8.30
CA VAL A 154 -9.61 -2.74 7.37
C VAL A 154 -8.31 -3.27 6.78
N SER A 155 -8.23 -4.58 6.56
CA SER A 155 -7.03 -5.24 6.05
C SER A 155 -7.30 -6.00 4.76
N GLY A 156 -6.23 -6.12 3.97
CA GLY A 156 -6.15 -7.04 2.84
C GLY A 156 -4.89 -7.87 2.92
N THR A 157 -4.93 -9.07 2.38
CA THR A 157 -3.75 -9.94 2.30
C THR A 157 -3.25 -10.05 0.87
N TYR A 158 -1.94 -10.24 0.71
CA TYR A 158 -1.31 -10.52 -0.58
C TYR A 158 -0.29 -11.64 -0.41
N THR A 159 -0.25 -12.54 -1.38
CA THR A 159 0.70 -13.66 -1.38
C THR A 159 1.76 -13.42 -2.43
N ILE A 160 3.04 -13.49 -2.06
CA ILE A 160 4.16 -13.58 -2.99
C ILE A 160 4.34 -15.06 -3.31
N SER A 161 4.07 -15.41 -4.56
CA SER A 161 4.00 -16.81 -5.01
C SER A 161 5.31 -17.30 -5.59
N SER A 162 6.13 -16.39 -6.14
CA SER A 162 7.40 -16.72 -6.79
C SER A 162 8.52 -15.84 -6.27
N ALA A 163 9.55 -16.46 -5.70
CA ALA A 163 10.72 -15.73 -5.19
C ALA A 163 11.40 -14.91 -6.29
N ASN A 164 11.86 -13.71 -5.92
CA ASN A 164 12.59 -12.78 -6.79
C ASN A 164 11.84 -12.36 -8.07
N THR A 165 10.51 -12.49 -8.09
CA THR A 165 9.67 -12.16 -9.24
C THR A 165 8.74 -11.00 -8.90
N TRP A 166 8.66 -10.01 -9.79
CA TRP A 166 7.69 -8.92 -9.65
C TRP A 166 6.28 -9.43 -9.90
N GLU A 167 5.41 -9.28 -8.93
CA GLU A 167 3.99 -9.66 -9.01
C GLU A 167 3.10 -8.44 -8.77
N LYS A 168 2.10 -8.23 -9.61
CA LYS A 168 1.07 -7.21 -9.39
C LYS A 168 -0.01 -7.76 -8.45
N LYS A 169 -0.33 -7.01 -7.41
CA LYS A 169 -1.43 -7.31 -6.49
C LYS A 169 -2.52 -6.27 -6.64
N VAL A 170 -3.77 -6.70 -6.50
CA VAL A 170 -4.97 -5.85 -6.51
C VAL A 170 -5.87 -6.31 -5.37
N ILE A 171 -6.18 -5.40 -4.46
CA ILE A 171 -6.94 -5.68 -3.24
C ILE A 171 -8.09 -4.67 -3.15
N ASN A 172 -9.30 -5.16 -2.97
CA ASN A 172 -10.49 -4.34 -2.79
C ASN A 172 -10.87 -4.28 -1.31
N PHE A 173 -11.15 -3.07 -0.82
CA PHE A 173 -11.61 -2.81 0.53
C PHE A 173 -13.08 -2.38 0.50
N SER A 174 -13.85 -2.85 1.48
CA SER A 174 -15.26 -2.48 1.64
C SER A 174 -15.40 -0.97 1.90
N ALA A 175 -16.55 -0.42 1.51
CA ALA A 175 -16.94 0.91 1.94
C ALA A 175 -17.18 0.96 3.45
N ASP A 176 -16.87 2.09 4.09
CA ASP A 176 -17.18 2.31 5.52
C ASP A 176 -18.20 3.44 5.68
N THR A 177 -19.37 3.09 6.14
CA THR A 177 -20.44 4.05 6.44
C THR A 177 -20.34 4.67 7.83
N THR A 178 -19.29 4.32 8.61
CA THR A 178 -19.09 4.77 9.98
C THR A 178 -17.85 5.66 10.09
N GLY A 179 -17.99 6.82 10.70
CA GLY A 179 -16.88 7.74 10.97
C GLY A 179 -16.36 8.42 9.71
N ALA A 180 -16.63 9.69 9.54
CA ALA A 180 -16.12 10.50 8.43
C ALA A 180 -14.65 10.87 8.67
N PHE A 181 -13.90 11.06 7.60
CA PHE A 181 -12.59 11.72 7.69
C PHE A 181 -12.75 13.21 7.96
N ASP A 182 -11.88 13.75 8.77
CA ASP A 182 -11.79 15.19 8.99
C ASP A 182 -11.43 15.91 7.69
N ASN A 183 -12.05 17.06 7.43
CA ASN A 183 -11.70 17.88 6.27
C ASN A 183 -10.63 18.93 6.64
N ASN A 184 -9.42 18.46 6.95
CA ASN A 184 -8.29 19.29 7.35
C ASN A 184 -6.98 18.73 6.79
N ASN A 185 -5.85 19.37 7.09
CA ASN A 185 -4.50 18.97 6.67
C ASN A 185 -3.80 18.04 7.68
N ALA A 186 -4.52 17.50 8.65
CA ALA A 186 -3.98 16.49 9.55
C ALA A 186 -3.99 15.10 8.91
N LEU A 187 -3.23 14.19 9.50
CA LEU A 187 -3.23 12.78 9.12
C LEU A 187 -4.58 12.15 9.43
N SER A 188 -5.23 11.58 8.43
CA SER A 188 -6.51 10.87 8.59
C SER A 188 -6.44 9.40 8.17
N LEU A 189 -5.66 9.06 7.12
CA LEU A 189 -5.55 7.68 6.64
C LEU A 189 -4.09 7.27 6.47
N ILE A 190 -3.78 6.05 6.92
CA ILE A 190 -2.49 5.39 6.65
C ILE A 190 -2.73 4.17 5.77
N VAL A 191 -1.97 4.06 4.69
CA VAL A 191 -1.77 2.79 3.98
C VAL A 191 -0.52 2.15 4.56
N GLU A 192 -0.65 0.99 5.17
CA GLU A 192 0.36 0.37 6.01
C GLU A 192 0.63 -1.06 5.55
N PHE A 193 1.84 -1.32 5.03
CA PHE A 193 2.37 -2.66 4.82
C PHE A 193 3.09 -3.08 6.08
N PHE A 194 2.50 -3.97 6.84
CA PHE A 194 3.09 -4.44 8.08
C PHE A 194 4.02 -5.63 7.77
N LEU A 195 5.33 -5.40 7.86
CA LEU A 195 6.34 -6.33 7.35
C LEU A 195 6.87 -7.30 8.40
N ASP A 196 6.83 -6.91 9.67
CA ASP A 196 7.19 -7.80 10.79
C ASP A 196 6.66 -7.29 12.11
N GLY A 197 6.49 -8.18 13.10
CA GLY A 197 6.10 -7.76 14.44
C GLY A 197 6.01 -8.89 15.43
N GLY A 198 6.12 -8.54 16.71
CA GLY A 198 5.91 -9.43 17.83
C GLY A 198 4.44 -9.68 18.13
N SER A 199 4.16 -10.40 19.22
CA SER A 199 2.83 -10.94 19.53
C SER A 199 1.73 -9.89 19.76
N ASN A 200 2.07 -8.65 20.13
CA ASN A 200 1.09 -7.57 20.25
C ASN A 200 0.45 -7.19 18.89
N TRP A 201 1.09 -7.54 17.77
CA TRP A 201 0.67 -7.18 16.42
C TRP A 201 0.15 -8.36 15.63
N THR A 202 0.54 -9.61 16.02
CA THR A 202 0.35 -10.82 15.20
C THR A 202 -0.67 -11.79 15.77
N SER A 203 -1.22 -11.52 16.97
CA SER A 203 -2.06 -12.48 17.72
C SER A 203 -3.55 -12.43 17.37
N GLY A 204 -3.96 -11.50 16.52
CA GLY A 204 -5.37 -11.30 16.17
C GLY A 204 -5.76 -11.94 14.82
N THR A 205 -6.74 -11.33 14.18
CA THR A 205 -7.25 -11.74 12.85
C THR A 205 -7.33 -10.51 11.94
N ALA A 206 -6.83 -10.61 10.73
CA ALA A 206 -6.89 -9.51 9.76
C ALA A 206 -8.36 -9.18 9.40
N PRO A 207 -8.86 -7.96 9.68
CA PRO A 207 -10.25 -7.60 9.43
C PRO A 207 -10.49 -7.41 7.93
N THR A 208 -11.46 -8.12 7.37
CA THR A 208 -11.87 -8.01 5.97
C THR A 208 -12.92 -6.92 5.72
N SER A 209 -13.45 -6.34 6.78
CA SER A 209 -14.35 -5.18 6.77
C SER A 209 -13.88 -4.15 7.82
N TRP A 210 -14.32 -2.91 7.69
CA TRP A 210 -13.95 -1.87 8.64
C TRP A 210 -14.50 -2.17 10.04
N GLU A 211 -13.61 -2.15 11.02
CA GLU A 211 -13.94 -2.35 12.43
C GLU A 211 -13.12 -1.45 13.35
N ALA A 212 -13.37 -1.48 14.65
CA ALA A 212 -12.54 -0.80 15.63
C ALA A 212 -11.11 -1.35 15.58
N GLN A 213 -10.12 -0.46 15.53
CA GLN A 213 -8.72 -0.85 15.44
C GLN A 213 -8.28 -1.62 16.69
N SER A 214 -7.63 -2.77 16.46
CA SER A 214 -6.88 -3.53 17.45
C SER A 214 -5.44 -3.70 16.96
N ASN A 215 -4.47 -3.53 17.83
CA ASN A 215 -3.06 -3.75 17.45
C ASN A 215 -2.80 -5.20 17.03
N ALA A 216 -3.46 -6.16 17.69
CA ALA A 216 -3.30 -7.58 17.42
C ALA A 216 -3.67 -7.97 15.97
N ASP A 217 -4.59 -7.21 15.35
CA ASP A 217 -5.13 -7.49 14.02
C ASP A 217 -4.30 -6.88 12.88
N ARG A 218 -3.36 -5.98 13.21
CA ARG A 218 -2.62 -5.21 12.20
C ARG A 218 -1.58 -6.02 11.43
N ASN A 219 -1.15 -7.17 11.95
CA ASN A 219 -0.17 -8.03 11.30
C ASN A 219 -0.45 -9.53 11.52
N ALA A 220 -1.70 -9.93 11.50
CA ALA A 220 -2.10 -11.33 11.68
C ALA A 220 -1.50 -12.26 10.61
N ASN A 221 -1.14 -11.72 9.43
CA ASN A 221 -0.40 -12.40 8.37
C ASN A 221 1.03 -11.84 8.31
N ASN A 222 1.85 -12.21 9.29
CA ASN A 222 3.19 -11.67 9.47
C ASN A 222 4.12 -12.08 8.30
N PHE A 223 4.57 -11.10 7.53
CA PHE A 223 5.57 -11.31 6.47
C PHE A 223 6.91 -11.79 7.07
N ALA A 224 7.22 -11.32 8.27
CA ALA A 224 8.45 -11.65 9.02
C ALA A 224 9.73 -11.35 8.23
N ILE A 225 9.88 -10.10 7.77
CA ILE A 225 11.04 -9.66 6.99
C ILE A 225 12.33 -9.78 7.81
N GLY A 226 12.30 -9.48 9.12
CA GLY A 226 13.45 -9.52 10.02
C GLY A 226 13.93 -10.91 10.38
N SER A 227 13.26 -11.98 9.98
CA SER A 227 13.58 -13.35 10.42
C SER A 227 14.86 -13.94 9.82
N SER A 228 15.41 -13.36 8.76
CA SER A 228 16.69 -13.77 8.13
C SER A 228 17.36 -12.60 7.43
N THR A 229 18.68 -12.58 7.40
CA THR A 229 19.46 -11.62 6.60
C THR A 229 19.33 -11.82 5.09
N ASP A 230 18.76 -12.93 4.64
CA ASP A 230 18.48 -13.15 3.23
C ASP A 230 17.20 -12.43 2.79
N ASN A 231 16.31 -12.05 3.73
CA ASN A 231 15.01 -11.51 3.39
C ASN A 231 15.09 -10.08 2.85
N ASP A 232 14.38 -9.87 1.76
CA ASP A 232 14.13 -8.56 1.17
C ASP A 232 12.64 -8.31 0.93
N PHE A 233 12.29 -7.06 0.69
CA PHE A 233 10.97 -6.63 0.24
C PHE A 233 11.14 -5.43 -0.68
N ALA A 234 10.62 -5.52 -1.90
CA ALA A 234 10.65 -4.42 -2.84
C ALA A 234 9.24 -4.09 -3.36
N ILE A 235 8.94 -2.80 -3.49
CA ILE A 235 7.60 -2.34 -3.90
C ILE A 235 7.71 -1.13 -4.84
N THR A 236 6.79 -1.05 -5.81
CA THR A 236 6.61 0.12 -6.68
C THR A 236 5.19 0.15 -7.24
N GLY A 237 4.82 1.26 -7.89
CA GLY A 237 3.53 1.40 -8.56
C GLY A 237 2.35 1.23 -7.62
N VAL A 238 2.45 1.82 -6.41
CA VAL A 238 1.39 1.73 -5.40
C VAL A 238 0.26 2.69 -5.79
N GLN A 239 -0.92 2.15 -6.03
CA GLN A 239 -2.07 2.90 -6.55
C GLN A 239 -3.27 2.66 -5.64
N LEU A 240 -3.79 3.72 -5.02
CA LEU A 240 -5.02 3.69 -4.23
C LEU A 240 -6.10 4.46 -4.98
N GLU A 241 -7.13 3.75 -5.42
CA GLU A 241 -8.23 4.28 -6.23
C GLU A 241 -9.56 4.21 -5.50
N VAL A 242 -10.40 5.21 -5.73
CA VAL A 242 -11.80 5.19 -5.28
C VAL A 242 -12.61 4.33 -6.25
N GLY A 243 -13.23 3.28 -5.74
CA GLY A 243 -14.01 2.31 -6.50
C GLY A 243 -13.53 0.88 -6.30
N GLU A 244 -14.19 -0.06 -6.96
CA GLU A 244 -13.85 -1.48 -6.95
C GLU A 244 -13.36 -1.89 -8.34
N TYR A 245 -12.11 -2.34 -8.42
CA TYR A 245 -11.47 -2.71 -9.68
C TYR A 245 -10.84 -4.10 -9.61
N THR A 246 -10.71 -4.71 -10.77
CA THR A 246 -9.89 -5.92 -11.00
C THR A 246 -8.59 -5.52 -11.68
N SER A 247 -7.67 -6.47 -11.86
CA SER A 247 -6.43 -6.21 -12.62
C SER A 247 -6.66 -5.74 -14.06
N SER A 248 -7.81 -6.09 -14.65
CA SER A 248 -8.20 -5.71 -16.02
C SER A 248 -8.99 -4.43 -16.13
N THR A 249 -9.64 -3.97 -15.05
CA THR A 249 -10.48 -2.75 -15.03
C THR A 249 -9.85 -1.61 -14.25
N LEU A 250 -8.74 -1.86 -13.55
CA LEU A 250 -7.98 -0.83 -12.82
C LEU A 250 -7.54 0.27 -13.79
N PRO A 251 -7.75 1.55 -13.44
CA PRO A 251 -7.24 2.66 -14.23
C PRO A 251 -5.74 2.55 -14.49
N PRO A 252 -5.23 3.00 -15.64
CA PRO A 252 -3.79 3.04 -15.90
C PRO A 252 -3.06 3.82 -14.80
N PHE A 253 -1.89 3.32 -14.40
CA PHE A 253 -1.05 4.02 -13.45
C PHE A 253 -0.63 5.39 -14.02
N GLN A 254 -0.83 6.45 -13.24
CA GLN A 254 -0.40 7.80 -13.61
C GLN A 254 1.02 8.01 -13.06
N HIS A 255 2.00 8.04 -13.96
CA HIS A 255 3.38 8.41 -13.60
C HIS A 255 3.45 9.91 -13.34
N GLU A 256 3.99 10.29 -12.18
CA GLU A 256 4.23 11.68 -11.78
C GLU A 256 5.57 12.17 -12.34
#